data_8a9fe13c3619ed7ea7cef47f6a175aec
#
_entry.id   8a9fe13c3619ed7ea7cef47f6a175aec
#
_cell.length_a   1.000
_cell.length_b   1.000
_cell.length_c   1.000
_cell.angle_alpha   90.00
_cell.angle_beta   90.00
_cell.angle_gamma   90.00
#
_symmetry.space_group_name_H-M   'P 1'
#
loop_
_entity.id
_entity.type
_entity.pdbx_description
1 polymer ?
#
loop_
_entity_poly.entity_id
_entity_poly.type
_entity_poly.pdbx_seq_one_letter_code
_entity_poly.pdbx_strand_id
1 'polypeptide(L)'
;TPDVPDDGKAFYGRDSLSNYFIIGMKQMGVELLAPGDDGEAEVNADKDKVRRLWDSYYVPYVCGYFDAVGKFRSDDVKTGDIICYTGSTASAAYFPDRVVDDNGTHQIDYRIIMPPTFEGGSAVAPQQGAGMAVAKSDEQHEYAACEFLKWFTEKQNNLRFVATSSYLPVRTDANSVDDLDSAIENDNLTVSPKTRDCIAMAMDSFDDVELYSLKSFDNAYAARKVLDSSLNDRATADKAAAQAAMASGQPRAEALEPYLGDAAFEQWYASFCQQLQAAAKGVE
;
A
#
# COMPACT_ATOMS: atom_id res chain seq x y z
N THR A 1 -24.01 -6.30 9.78
CA THR A 1 -25.38 -5.82 10.05
C THR A 1 -25.37 -5.01 11.35
N PRO A 2 -26.24 -3.99 11.52
CA PRO A 2 -26.26 -3.14 12.73
C PRO A 2 -26.44 -3.91 14.04
N ASP A 3 -26.93 -5.13 13.97
CA ASP A 3 -27.33 -5.94 15.14
C ASP A 3 -26.32 -7.06 15.48
N VAL A 4 -25.21 -7.21 14.74
CA VAL A 4 -24.15 -8.17 15.09
C VAL A 4 -23.17 -7.46 16.03
N PRO A 5 -22.88 -8.04 17.21
CA PRO A 5 -21.84 -7.52 18.09
C PRO A 5 -20.50 -7.42 17.35
N ASP A 6 -19.76 -6.36 17.62
CA ASP A 6 -18.38 -6.21 17.14
C ASP A 6 -17.54 -7.34 17.78
N ASP A 7 -17.05 -8.25 16.97
CA ASP A 7 -16.20 -9.36 17.40
C ASP A 7 -14.70 -8.99 17.38
N GLY A 8 -14.38 -7.73 17.14
CA GLY A 8 -13.02 -7.22 17.03
C GLY A 8 -12.32 -7.57 15.72
N LYS A 9 -13.03 -8.21 14.77
CA LYS A 9 -12.49 -8.63 13.48
C LYS A 9 -13.01 -7.75 12.35
N ALA A 10 -12.18 -7.55 11.34
CA ALA A 10 -12.52 -6.75 10.19
C ALA A 10 -12.41 -7.56 8.88
N PHE A 11 -12.99 -7.05 7.83
CA PHE A 11 -12.91 -7.70 6.52
C PHE A 11 -11.60 -7.37 5.82
N TYR A 12 -11.11 -6.12 5.91
CA TYR A 12 -10.03 -5.63 5.08
C TYR A 12 -9.06 -4.75 5.87
N GLY A 13 -7.79 -4.80 5.47
CA GLY A 13 -6.75 -3.91 5.91
C GLY A 13 -5.91 -3.37 4.76
N ARG A 14 -5.15 -2.31 5.01
CA ARG A 14 -4.29 -1.73 4.00
C ARG A 14 -2.96 -1.31 4.58
N ASP A 15 -1.87 -1.69 3.91
CA ASP A 15 -0.55 -1.11 4.12
C ASP A 15 -0.42 0.20 3.36
N SER A 16 0.38 1.14 3.88
CA SER A 16 0.77 2.39 3.22
C SER A 16 -0.40 3.28 2.74
N LEU A 17 -0.92 4.10 3.65
CA LEU A 17 -1.91 5.12 3.27
C LEU A 17 -1.32 6.22 2.37
N SER A 18 -0.02 6.48 2.44
CA SER A 18 0.61 7.40 1.48
C SER A 18 0.44 6.92 0.04
N ASN A 19 0.63 5.63 -0.22
CA ASN A 19 0.35 5.07 -1.54
C ASN A 19 -1.14 5.11 -1.89
N TYR A 20 -2.02 4.92 -0.91
CA TYR A 20 -3.47 5.04 -1.14
C TYR A 20 -3.86 6.43 -1.65
N PHE A 21 -3.34 7.48 -1.02
CA PHE A 21 -3.58 8.85 -1.47
C PHE A 21 -2.96 9.12 -2.83
N ILE A 22 -1.67 8.83 -3.01
CA ILE A 22 -0.94 9.13 -4.24
C ILE A 22 -1.56 8.40 -5.43
N ILE A 23 -1.79 7.11 -5.30
CA ILE A 23 -2.33 6.29 -6.38
C ILE A 23 -3.83 6.55 -6.60
N GLY A 24 -4.61 6.68 -5.54
CA GLY A 24 -6.04 6.97 -5.67
C GLY A 24 -6.31 8.31 -6.35
N MET A 25 -5.55 9.36 -6.00
CA MET A 25 -5.63 10.64 -6.70
C MET A 25 -5.19 10.52 -8.16
N LYS A 26 -4.10 9.79 -8.44
CA LYS A 26 -3.61 9.55 -9.79
C LYS A 26 -4.61 8.76 -10.64
N GLN A 27 -5.24 7.73 -10.10
CA GLN A 27 -6.33 6.97 -10.74
C GLN A 27 -7.48 7.90 -11.16
N MET A 28 -7.79 8.91 -10.34
CA MET A 28 -8.83 9.90 -10.61
C MET A 28 -8.32 11.11 -11.42
N GLY A 29 -7.13 11.01 -12.04
CA GLY A 29 -6.56 12.01 -12.94
C GLY A 29 -5.93 13.23 -12.25
N VAL A 30 -5.56 13.14 -10.98
CA VAL A 30 -4.91 14.21 -10.22
C VAL A 30 -3.54 13.78 -9.72
N GLU A 31 -2.54 14.58 -9.94
CA GLU A 31 -1.23 14.46 -9.34
C GLU A 31 -1.23 15.22 -8.01
N LEU A 32 -1.35 14.48 -6.90
CA LEU A 32 -1.52 15.06 -5.55
C LEU A 32 -0.33 15.94 -5.14
N LEU A 33 0.87 15.51 -5.51
CA LEU A 33 2.13 16.20 -5.24
C LEU A 33 2.89 16.35 -6.57
N ALA A 34 2.90 17.52 -7.13
CA ALA A 34 3.58 17.83 -8.38
C ALA A 34 4.87 18.62 -8.09
N PRO A 35 6.07 18.07 -8.37
CA PRO A 35 7.32 18.79 -8.16
C PRO A 35 7.38 20.05 -9.02
N GLY A 36 7.69 21.18 -8.39
CA GLY A 36 7.99 22.45 -9.07
C GLY A 36 9.46 22.54 -9.50
N ASP A 37 9.75 23.55 -10.32
CA ASP A 37 11.12 23.82 -10.80
C ASP A 37 12.07 24.34 -9.71
N ASP A 38 11.51 24.80 -8.61
CA ASP A 38 12.23 25.32 -7.42
C ASP A 38 12.62 24.22 -6.41
N GLY A 39 12.24 22.96 -6.68
CA GLY A 39 12.48 21.83 -5.80
C GLY A 39 11.36 21.60 -4.77
N GLU A 40 10.44 22.55 -4.60
CA GLU A 40 9.24 22.36 -3.79
C GLU A 40 8.15 21.60 -4.57
N ALA A 41 7.15 21.10 -3.88
CA ALA A 41 6.01 20.48 -4.55
C ALA A 41 4.75 21.32 -4.39
N GLU A 42 4.00 21.45 -5.48
CA GLU A 42 2.61 21.90 -5.43
C GLU A 42 1.74 20.78 -4.86
N VAL A 43 0.90 21.14 -3.90
CA VAL A 43 -0.09 20.23 -3.31
C VAL A 43 -1.44 20.45 -3.97
N ASN A 44 -1.90 19.45 -4.71
CA ASN A 44 -3.19 19.48 -5.40
C ASN A 44 -4.16 18.48 -4.73
N ALA A 45 -4.64 18.85 -3.56
CA ALA A 45 -5.61 18.06 -2.80
C ALA A 45 -7.05 18.40 -3.24
N ASP A 46 -7.44 18.03 -4.48
CA ASP A 46 -8.81 18.19 -4.98
C ASP A 46 -9.83 17.61 -3.98
N LYS A 47 -10.74 18.46 -3.53
CA LYS A 47 -11.64 18.17 -2.40
C LYS A 47 -12.59 17.00 -2.70
N ASP A 48 -13.14 16.95 -3.90
CA ASP A 48 -14.12 15.91 -4.25
C ASP A 48 -13.45 14.54 -4.36
N LYS A 49 -12.21 14.50 -4.87
CA LYS A 49 -11.43 13.27 -4.96
C LYS A 49 -10.89 12.82 -3.61
N VAL A 50 -10.42 13.76 -2.77
CA VAL A 50 -10.05 13.46 -1.39
C VAL A 50 -11.27 12.97 -0.60
N ARG A 51 -12.48 13.52 -0.87
CA ARG A 51 -13.72 13.00 -0.27
C ARG A 51 -13.99 11.55 -0.67
N ARG A 52 -13.77 11.17 -1.91
CA ARG A 52 -13.90 9.77 -2.36
C ARG A 52 -12.91 8.85 -1.65
N LEU A 53 -11.68 9.31 -1.42
CA LEU A 53 -10.69 8.56 -0.62
C LEU A 53 -11.16 8.40 0.83
N TRP A 54 -11.65 9.47 1.43
CA TRP A 54 -12.22 9.44 2.77
C TRP A 54 -13.38 8.44 2.87
N ASP A 55 -14.37 8.55 2.01
CA ASP A 55 -15.54 7.67 2.03
C ASP A 55 -15.17 6.19 1.81
N SER A 56 -14.14 5.93 1.00
CA SER A 56 -13.72 4.57 0.67
C SER A 56 -12.80 3.91 1.71
N TYR A 57 -12.21 4.66 2.63
CA TYR A 57 -11.33 4.11 3.66
C TYR A 57 -11.76 4.48 5.08
N TYR A 58 -11.91 5.77 5.38
CA TYR A 58 -12.22 6.22 6.72
C TYR A 58 -13.58 5.72 7.20
N VAL A 59 -14.61 5.88 6.38
CA VAL A 59 -15.98 5.46 6.76
C VAL A 59 -16.03 3.96 7.08
N PRO A 60 -15.58 3.03 6.23
CA PRO A 60 -15.55 1.61 6.59
C PRO A 60 -14.62 1.29 7.76
N TYR A 61 -13.54 2.05 7.97
CA TYR A 61 -12.65 1.86 9.11
C TYR A 61 -13.33 2.21 10.44
N VAL A 62 -13.98 3.37 10.53
CA VAL A 62 -14.71 3.78 11.73
C VAL A 62 -15.90 2.87 11.99
N CYS A 63 -16.53 2.37 10.93
CA CYS A 63 -17.61 1.37 11.04
C CYS A 63 -17.13 -0.02 11.46
N GLY A 64 -15.81 -0.28 11.61
CA GLY A 64 -15.26 -1.57 12.00
C GLY A 64 -15.16 -2.59 10.87
N TYR A 65 -15.40 -2.21 9.60
CA TYR A 65 -15.23 -3.11 8.45
C TYR A 65 -13.77 -3.22 8.01
N PHE A 66 -12.97 -2.18 8.31
CA PHE A 66 -11.54 -2.16 8.05
C PHE A 66 -10.76 -2.05 9.36
N ASP A 67 -9.55 -2.60 9.39
CA ASP A 67 -8.65 -2.48 10.54
C ASP A 67 -7.17 -2.53 10.18
N ALA A 68 -6.35 -2.13 11.16
CA ALA A 68 -4.91 -2.12 11.09
C ALA A 68 -4.35 -2.31 12.51
N VAL A 69 -4.29 -3.57 12.98
CA VAL A 69 -3.95 -3.92 14.37
C VAL A 69 -2.43 -4.04 14.56
N GLY A 70 -1.78 -4.91 13.79
CA GLY A 70 -0.35 -5.11 13.85
C GLY A 70 0.46 -4.11 13.02
N LYS A 71 1.75 -4.33 12.95
CA LYS A 71 2.65 -3.51 12.13
C LYS A 71 2.40 -3.68 10.63
N PHE A 72 2.15 -4.92 10.21
CA PHE A 72 1.86 -5.28 8.81
C PHE A 72 0.53 -6.02 8.72
N ARG A 73 -0.20 -5.79 7.65
CA ARG A 73 -1.50 -6.45 7.40
C ARG A 73 -1.37 -7.97 7.28
N SER A 74 -0.23 -8.46 6.80
CA SER A 74 0.06 -9.90 6.82
C SER A 74 0.07 -10.51 8.23
N ASP A 75 0.39 -9.72 9.27
CA ASP A 75 0.34 -10.19 10.65
C ASP A 75 -1.12 -10.31 11.13
N ASP A 76 -1.97 -9.35 10.76
CA ASP A 76 -3.39 -9.36 11.11
C ASP A 76 -4.16 -10.52 10.45
N VAL A 77 -3.73 -10.97 9.26
CA VAL A 77 -4.29 -12.19 8.64
C VAL A 77 -3.87 -13.44 9.40
N LYS A 78 -2.64 -13.50 9.96
CA LYS A 78 -2.18 -14.68 10.73
C LYS A 78 -3.02 -14.93 11.98
N THR A 79 -3.53 -13.87 12.60
CA THR A 79 -4.39 -13.92 13.79
C THR A 79 -5.88 -13.95 13.45
N GLY A 80 -6.21 -13.77 12.17
CA GLY A 80 -7.60 -13.74 11.72
C GLY A 80 -8.33 -12.44 12.06
N ASP A 81 -7.59 -11.36 12.35
CA ASP A 81 -8.16 -10.04 12.62
C ASP A 81 -8.72 -9.41 11.34
N ILE A 82 -8.14 -9.76 10.18
CA ILE A 82 -8.65 -9.39 8.86
C ILE A 82 -8.65 -10.59 7.89
N ILE A 83 -9.52 -10.54 6.88
CA ILE A 83 -9.64 -11.61 5.87
C ILE A 83 -8.77 -11.29 4.64
N CYS A 84 -8.67 -10.03 4.25
CA CYS A 84 -7.92 -9.62 3.07
C CYS A 84 -7.22 -8.28 3.29
N TYR A 85 -6.19 -8.02 2.48
CA TYR A 85 -5.49 -6.74 2.54
C TYR A 85 -4.87 -6.34 1.19
N THR A 86 -4.59 -5.05 1.07
CA THR A 86 -3.71 -4.53 0.02
C THR A 86 -2.33 -4.23 0.60
N GLY A 87 -1.30 -4.76 -0.05
CA GLY A 87 0.09 -4.58 0.34
C GLY A 87 1.05 -4.65 -0.85
N SER A 88 2.34 -4.65 -0.57
CA SER A 88 3.39 -4.85 -1.56
C SER A 88 3.39 -6.29 -2.09
N THR A 89 3.85 -6.51 -3.33
CA THR A 89 4.12 -7.86 -3.86
C THR A 89 5.04 -8.66 -2.92
N ALA A 90 6.01 -8.02 -2.29
CA ALA A 90 6.88 -8.65 -1.31
C ALA A 90 6.14 -9.19 -0.08
N SER A 91 4.95 -8.69 0.23
CA SER A 91 4.15 -9.19 1.36
C SER A 91 3.55 -10.58 1.12
N ALA A 92 3.49 -11.05 -0.13
CA ALA A 92 3.01 -12.39 -0.46
C ALA A 92 3.82 -13.49 0.23
N ALA A 93 5.11 -13.30 0.44
CA ALA A 93 5.99 -14.23 1.16
C ALA A 93 5.58 -14.40 2.64
N TYR A 94 4.90 -13.42 3.21
CA TYR A 94 4.48 -13.39 4.63
C TYR A 94 3.01 -13.75 4.82
N PHE A 95 2.23 -13.90 3.75
CA PHE A 95 0.84 -14.34 3.83
C PHE A 95 0.78 -15.77 4.38
N PRO A 96 -0.04 -16.06 5.43
CA PRO A 96 -0.04 -17.37 6.09
C PRO A 96 -0.71 -18.46 5.24
N ASP A 97 -0.39 -19.73 5.55
CA ASP A 97 -1.13 -20.90 5.06
C ASP A 97 -2.25 -21.30 6.02
N ARG A 98 -2.23 -20.74 7.22
CA ARG A 98 -3.21 -21.00 8.27
C ARG A 98 -3.38 -19.78 9.17
N VAL A 99 -4.58 -19.63 9.67
CA VAL A 99 -4.93 -18.64 10.70
C VAL A 99 -4.91 -19.35 12.05
N VAL A 100 -4.40 -18.67 13.06
CA VAL A 100 -4.43 -19.12 14.46
C VAL A 100 -5.18 -18.07 15.26
N ASP A 101 -6.37 -18.43 15.75
CA ASP A 101 -7.22 -17.56 16.57
C ASP A 101 -7.67 -18.30 17.85
N ASP A 102 -8.53 -17.67 18.65
CA ASP A 102 -9.06 -18.25 19.90
C ASP A 102 -9.84 -19.54 19.68
N ASN A 103 -10.32 -19.82 18.48
CA ASN A 103 -11.05 -21.02 18.10
C ASN A 103 -10.13 -22.15 17.61
N GLY A 104 -8.83 -21.87 17.45
CA GLY A 104 -7.83 -22.86 17.07
C GLY A 104 -7.04 -22.50 15.80
N THR A 105 -6.65 -23.55 15.07
CA THR A 105 -5.86 -23.39 13.83
C THR A 105 -6.68 -23.81 12.62
N HIS A 106 -6.82 -22.91 11.65
CA HIS A 106 -7.61 -23.10 10.45
C HIS A 106 -6.71 -23.00 9.22
N GLN A 107 -6.76 -24.00 8.34
CA GLN A 107 -6.12 -23.90 7.01
C GLN A 107 -6.91 -22.92 6.15
N ILE A 108 -6.22 -22.10 5.39
CA ILE A 108 -6.82 -21.12 4.50
C ILE A 108 -6.27 -21.28 3.09
N ASP A 109 -7.13 -21.05 2.10
CA ASP A 109 -6.74 -20.81 0.73
C ASP A 109 -6.52 -19.32 0.50
N TYR A 110 -5.85 -18.97 -0.58
CA TYR A 110 -5.60 -17.58 -0.95
C TYR A 110 -6.03 -17.29 -2.39
N ARG A 111 -6.30 -16.04 -2.64
CA ARG A 111 -6.46 -15.51 -3.99
C ARG A 111 -5.73 -14.18 -4.09
N ILE A 112 -4.93 -14.04 -5.13
CA ILE A 112 -4.20 -12.80 -5.43
C ILE A 112 -4.93 -12.11 -6.58
N ILE A 113 -5.24 -10.84 -6.39
CA ILE A 113 -5.92 -10.00 -7.38
C ILE A 113 -5.28 -8.61 -7.40
N MET A 114 -5.38 -7.93 -8.53
CA MET A 114 -5.03 -6.51 -8.59
C MET A 114 -5.91 -5.68 -7.66
N PRO A 115 -5.36 -4.64 -7.01
CA PRO A 115 -6.17 -3.71 -6.22
C PRO A 115 -7.24 -3.05 -7.08
N PRO A 116 -8.43 -2.77 -6.53
CA PRO A 116 -9.50 -2.11 -7.28
C PRO A 116 -9.10 -0.69 -7.70
N THR A 117 -9.60 -0.27 -8.85
CA THR A 117 -9.51 1.10 -9.36
C THR A 117 -10.77 1.87 -8.98
N PHE A 118 -10.64 3.16 -8.68
CA PHE A 118 -11.80 4.03 -8.45
C PHE A 118 -12.66 4.10 -9.73
N GLU A 119 -13.97 4.06 -9.54
CA GLU A 119 -14.93 4.12 -10.66
C GLU A 119 -14.69 5.36 -11.53
N GLY A 120 -14.58 5.15 -12.84
CA GLY A 120 -14.26 6.19 -13.83
C GLY A 120 -12.78 6.59 -13.85
N GLY A 121 -11.93 5.91 -13.08
CA GLY A 121 -10.49 6.16 -13.03
C GLY A 121 -9.69 5.25 -13.96
N SER A 122 -8.40 5.55 -14.09
CA SER A 122 -7.44 4.72 -14.82
C SER A 122 -6.79 3.69 -13.90
N ALA A 123 -6.45 2.52 -14.43
CA ALA A 123 -5.70 1.52 -13.67
C ALA A 123 -4.25 2.00 -13.45
N VAL A 124 -3.91 2.33 -12.22
CA VAL A 124 -2.58 2.80 -11.81
C VAL A 124 -2.14 2.02 -10.58
N ALA A 125 -0.90 1.56 -10.58
CA ALA A 125 -0.29 0.90 -9.43
C ALA A 125 1.02 1.59 -9.02
N PRO A 126 1.39 1.56 -7.73
CA PRO A 126 2.63 2.18 -7.29
C PRO A 126 3.83 1.34 -7.76
N GLN A 127 4.78 1.97 -8.41
CA GLN A 127 6.09 1.39 -8.66
C GLN A 127 7.04 1.85 -7.56
N GLN A 128 7.39 0.92 -6.69
CA GLN A 128 8.35 1.13 -5.61
C GLN A 128 9.37 0.00 -5.62
N GLY A 129 10.61 0.33 -5.31
CA GLY A 129 11.68 -0.64 -5.28
C GLY A 129 12.93 -0.09 -4.63
N ALA A 130 13.96 -0.93 -4.51
CA ALA A 130 15.27 -0.50 -4.08
C ALA A 130 16.07 -0.01 -5.30
N GLY A 131 16.72 1.14 -5.17
CA GLY A 131 17.69 1.63 -6.12
C GLY A 131 19.11 1.23 -5.68
N MET A 132 20.00 1.00 -6.66
CA MET A 132 21.41 0.82 -6.39
C MET A 132 22.20 1.96 -7.02
N ALA A 133 23.13 2.53 -6.26
CA ALA A 133 24.02 3.58 -6.72
C ALA A 133 25.48 3.17 -6.52
N VAL A 134 26.34 3.53 -7.47
CA VAL A 134 27.78 3.36 -7.33
C VAL A 134 28.32 4.56 -6.56
N ALA A 135 28.86 4.32 -5.37
CA ALA A 135 29.53 5.35 -4.61
C ALA A 135 30.83 5.75 -5.29
N LYS A 136 31.16 7.06 -5.23
CA LYS A 136 32.43 7.56 -5.76
C LYS A 136 33.60 6.97 -4.99
N SER A 137 34.57 6.41 -5.72
CA SER A 137 35.77 5.77 -5.19
C SER A 137 36.93 5.90 -6.18
N ASP A 138 37.90 4.99 -6.17
CA ASP A 138 38.88 4.87 -7.23
C ASP A 138 38.30 4.11 -8.45
N GLU A 139 38.97 4.27 -9.59
CA GLU A 139 38.51 3.74 -10.88
C GLU A 139 38.28 2.21 -10.86
N GLN A 140 39.07 1.46 -10.10
CA GLN A 140 38.95 0.00 -10.03
C GLN A 140 37.71 -0.42 -9.26
N HIS A 141 37.40 0.23 -8.13
CA HIS A 141 36.19 -0.08 -7.35
C HIS A 141 34.92 0.37 -8.07
N GLU A 142 34.94 1.56 -8.69
CA GLU A 142 33.79 2.03 -9.49
C GLU A 142 33.51 1.09 -10.68
N TYR A 143 34.59 0.65 -11.38
CA TYR A 143 34.44 -0.32 -12.47
C TYR A 143 33.88 -1.65 -11.97
N ALA A 144 34.42 -2.20 -10.88
CA ALA A 144 33.94 -3.46 -10.31
C ALA A 144 32.46 -3.38 -9.87
N ALA A 145 32.05 -2.25 -9.27
CA ALA A 145 30.66 -2.00 -8.91
C ALA A 145 29.75 -1.95 -10.14
N CYS A 146 30.17 -1.29 -11.21
CA CYS A 146 29.42 -1.24 -12.46
C CYS A 146 29.29 -2.63 -13.11
N GLU A 147 30.36 -3.44 -13.11
CA GLU A 147 30.31 -4.82 -13.63
C GLU A 147 29.38 -5.71 -12.79
N PHE A 148 29.39 -5.55 -11.46
CA PHE A 148 28.43 -6.23 -10.59
C PHE A 148 26.98 -5.85 -10.95
N LEU A 149 26.67 -4.55 -11.13
CA LEU A 149 25.33 -4.10 -11.48
C LEU A 149 24.88 -4.62 -12.84
N LYS A 150 25.77 -4.66 -13.83
CA LYS A 150 25.49 -5.28 -15.14
C LYS A 150 25.13 -6.76 -14.97
N TRP A 151 25.98 -7.52 -14.26
CA TRP A 151 25.73 -8.93 -13.97
C TRP A 151 24.41 -9.12 -13.21
N PHE A 152 24.14 -8.31 -12.18
CA PHE A 152 22.93 -8.43 -11.37
C PHE A 152 21.66 -8.16 -12.18
N THR A 153 21.73 -7.27 -13.17
CA THR A 153 20.60 -6.92 -14.05
C THR A 153 20.52 -7.76 -15.32
N GLU A 154 21.44 -8.69 -15.59
CA GLU A 154 21.28 -9.69 -16.64
C GLU A 154 20.02 -10.52 -16.42
N LYS A 155 19.33 -10.87 -17.51
CA LYS A 155 18.03 -11.54 -17.47
C LYS A 155 17.98 -12.71 -16.47
N GLN A 156 18.92 -13.65 -16.59
CA GLN A 156 18.92 -14.85 -15.74
C GLN A 156 19.15 -14.52 -14.25
N ASN A 157 20.14 -13.67 -13.96
CA ASN A 157 20.45 -13.27 -12.59
C ASN A 157 19.33 -12.44 -11.97
N ASN A 158 18.71 -11.58 -12.76
CA ASN A 158 17.58 -10.77 -12.32
C ASN A 158 16.35 -11.63 -12.01
N LEU A 159 16.03 -12.62 -12.85
CA LEU A 159 14.94 -13.57 -12.59
C LEU A 159 15.16 -14.41 -11.33
N ARG A 160 16.39 -14.82 -11.03
CA ARG A 160 16.73 -15.48 -9.76
C ARG A 160 16.44 -14.58 -8.57
N PHE A 161 16.81 -13.31 -8.66
CA PHE A 161 16.52 -12.33 -7.62
C PHE A 161 15.01 -12.09 -7.47
N VAL A 162 14.29 -11.93 -8.58
CA VAL A 162 12.83 -11.81 -8.62
C VAL A 162 12.15 -12.98 -7.88
N ALA A 163 12.49 -14.20 -8.25
CA ALA A 163 11.91 -15.42 -7.67
C ALA A 163 12.12 -15.53 -6.16
N THR A 164 13.26 -15.05 -5.65
CA THR A 164 13.63 -15.19 -4.22
C THR A 164 13.28 -14.01 -3.35
N SER A 165 13.03 -12.83 -3.95
CA SER A 165 12.79 -11.58 -3.22
C SER A 165 11.34 -11.05 -3.33
N SER A 166 10.54 -11.59 -4.26
CA SER A 166 9.21 -11.08 -4.64
C SER A 166 9.24 -9.66 -5.22
N TYR A 167 10.40 -9.19 -5.67
CA TYR A 167 10.52 -8.00 -6.52
C TYR A 167 10.13 -8.32 -7.95
N LEU A 168 9.94 -7.29 -8.77
CA LEU A 168 9.62 -7.44 -10.19
C LEU A 168 10.87 -7.28 -11.05
N PRO A 169 10.89 -7.83 -12.28
CA PRO A 169 12.04 -7.67 -13.18
C PRO A 169 12.34 -6.21 -13.50
N VAL A 170 13.63 -5.86 -13.60
CA VAL A 170 14.06 -4.51 -14.01
C VAL A 170 14.22 -4.37 -15.52
N ARG A 171 14.08 -5.50 -16.26
CA ARG A 171 14.23 -5.57 -17.71
C ARG A 171 12.91 -6.00 -18.36
N THR A 172 12.55 -5.35 -19.45
CA THR A 172 11.35 -5.71 -20.22
C THR A 172 11.43 -7.09 -20.84
N ASP A 173 12.64 -7.54 -21.26
CA ASP A 173 12.87 -8.86 -21.83
C ASP A 173 12.92 -9.99 -20.77
N ALA A 174 12.85 -9.64 -19.50
CA ALA A 174 12.70 -10.57 -18.38
C ALA A 174 11.26 -10.61 -17.85
N ASN A 175 10.35 -9.80 -18.39
CA ASN A 175 8.94 -9.76 -17.98
C ASN A 175 8.13 -10.84 -18.70
N SER A 176 8.39 -12.11 -18.34
CA SER A 176 7.71 -13.28 -18.86
C SER A 176 7.56 -14.31 -17.75
N VAL A 177 6.33 -14.76 -17.52
CA VAL A 177 6.03 -15.79 -16.51
C VAL A 177 6.70 -17.12 -16.87
N ASP A 178 6.79 -17.47 -18.17
CA ASP A 178 7.48 -18.67 -18.64
C ASP A 178 8.99 -18.62 -18.35
N ASP A 179 9.60 -17.42 -18.49
CA ASP A 179 11.01 -17.23 -18.15
C ASP A 179 11.25 -17.29 -16.64
N LEU A 180 10.31 -16.79 -15.83
CA LEU A 180 10.35 -16.92 -14.37
C LEU A 180 10.28 -18.38 -13.94
N ASP A 181 9.32 -19.12 -14.46
CA ASP A 181 9.16 -20.55 -14.16
C ASP A 181 10.38 -21.35 -14.59
N SER A 182 10.91 -21.06 -15.79
CA SER A 182 12.15 -21.66 -16.27
C SER A 182 13.36 -21.36 -15.36
N ALA A 183 13.46 -20.13 -14.83
CA ALA A 183 14.52 -19.77 -13.91
C ALA A 183 14.38 -20.50 -12.56
N ILE A 184 13.17 -20.66 -12.07
CA ILE A 184 12.88 -21.42 -10.84
C ILE A 184 13.30 -22.88 -11.01
N GLU A 185 12.91 -23.51 -12.11
CA GLU A 185 13.22 -24.92 -12.41
C GLU A 185 14.72 -25.15 -12.64
N ASN A 186 15.34 -24.37 -13.54
CA ASN A 186 16.73 -24.56 -13.93
C ASN A 186 17.71 -24.34 -12.78
N ASP A 187 17.40 -23.41 -11.89
CA ASP A 187 18.24 -23.06 -10.74
C ASP A 187 17.81 -23.80 -9.45
N ASN A 188 16.80 -24.66 -9.57
CA ASN A 188 16.23 -25.45 -8.46
C ASN A 188 15.91 -24.58 -7.23
N LEU A 189 15.24 -23.42 -7.48
CA LEU A 189 14.90 -22.45 -6.46
C LEU A 189 13.68 -22.90 -5.66
N THR A 190 13.73 -22.70 -4.36
CA THR A 190 12.56 -22.92 -3.49
C THR A 190 11.75 -21.64 -3.39
N VAL A 191 10.63 -21.59 -4.09
CA VAL A 191 9.70 -20.43 -4.10
C VAL A 191 8.32 -20.91 -3.65
N SER A 192 7.67 -20.15 -2.76
CA SER A 192 6.31 -20.50 -2.35
C SER A 192 5.33 -20.25 -3.50
N PRO A 193 4.27 -21.07 -3.65
CA PRO A 193 3.24 -20.84 -4.66
C PRO A 193 2.66 -19.42 -4.59
N LYS A 194 2.40 -18.89 -3.39
CA LYS A 194 1.89 -17.53 -3.18
C LYS A 194 2.83 -16.45 -3.75
N THR A 195 4.11 -16.60 -3.52
CA THR A 195 5.12 -15.68 -4.03
C THR A 195 5.16 -15.71 -5.55
N ARG A 196 5.24 -16.93 -6.13
CA ARG A 196 5.22 -17.12 -7.58
C ARG A 196 3.96 -16.53 -8.22
N ASP A 197 2.79 -16.83 -7.67
CA ASP A 197 1.51 -16.38 -8.21
C ASP A 197 1.34 -14.85 -8.10
N CYS A 198 1.87 -14.24 -7.03
CA CYS A 198 1.85 -12.79 -6.87
C CYS A 198 2.75 -12.08 -7.90
N ILE A 199 3.94 -12.61 -8.13
CA ILE A 199 4.86 -12.09 -9.15
C ILE A 199 4.22 -12.24 -10.54
N ALA A 200 3.69 -13.42 -10.87
CA ALA A 200 3.06 -13.70 -12.15
C ALA A 200 1.88 -12.76 -12.41
N MET A 201 0.97 -12.59 -11.43
CA MET A 201 -0.15 -11.67 -11.54
C MET A 201 0.32 -10.22 -11.82
N ALA A 202 1.37 -9.77 -11.13
CA ALA A 202 1.91 -8.43 -11.35
C ALA A 202 2.57 -8.28 -12.73
N MET A 203 3.33 -9.30 -13.19
CA MET A 203 3.95 -9.31 -14.52
C MET A 203 2.91 -9.29 -15.64
N ASP A 204 1.85 -10.07 -15.52
CA ASP A 204 0.75 -10.13 -16.50
C ASP A 204 -0.06 -8.82 -16.55
N SER A 205 0.00 -8.00 -15.51
CA SER A 205 -0.74 -6.74 -15.45
C SER A 205 -0.04 -5.53 -16.10
N PHE A 206 1.23 -5.65 -16.49
CA PHE A 206 2.04 -4.50 -16.95
C PHE A 206 1.51 -3.81 -18.22
N ASP A 207 0.81 -4.53 -19.08
CA ASP A 207 0.23 -3.94 -20.29
C ASP A 207 -1.09 -3.19 -20.01
N ASP A 208 -1.76 -3.49 -18.90
CA ASP A 208 -3.08 -2.94 -18.55
C ASP A 208 -3.02 -1.87 -17.44
N VAL A 209 -1.88 -1.74 -16.74
CA VAL A 209 -1.73 -0.89 -15.56
C VAL A 209 -0.57 0.08 -15.71
N GLU A 210 -0.84 1.37 -15.56
CA GLU A 210 0.21 2.38 -15.46
C GLU A 210 0.99 2.20 -14.16
N LEU A 211 2.30 1.98 -14.25
CA LEU A 211 3.19 1.99 -13.10
C LEU A 211 3.61 3.42 -12.78
N TYR A 212 3.27 3.89 -11.59
CA TYR A 212 3.53 5.26 -11.17
C TYR A 212 4.48 5.33 -9.97
N SER A 213 5.52 6.15 -10.11
CA SER A 213 6.40 6.57 -9.01
C SER A 213 6.25 8.06 -8.79
N LEU A 214 6.03 8.46 -7.53
CA LEU A 214 6.08 9.87 -7.18
C LEU A 214 7.48 10.43 -7.50
N LYS A 215 7.53 11.51 -8.28
CA LYS A 215 8.78 12.20 -8.57
C LYS A 215 9.39 12.77 -7.30
N SER A 216 10.72 12.78 -7.23
CA SER A 216 11.45 13.33 -6.08
C SER A 216 11.30 14.85 -6.02
N PHE A 217 11.14 15.38 -4.82
CA PHE A 217 11.17 16.79 -4.48
C PHE A 217 11.70 16.95 -3.07
N ASP A 218 12.09 18.17 -2.69
CA ASP A 218 12.51 18.47 -1.34
C ASP A 218 11.35 18.19 -0.37
N ASN A 219 11.69 17.69 0.82
CA ASN A 219 10.68 17.33 1.84
C ASN A 219 9.68 16.23 1.46
N ALA A 220 9.90 15.47 0.37
CA ALA A 220 9.02 14.37 -0.05
C ALA A 220 8.74 13.37 1.08
N TYR A 221 9.73 13.10 1.94
CA TYR A 221 9.57 12.23 3.09
C TYR A 221 8.60 12.78 4.13
N ALA A 222 8.68 14.08 4.44
CA ALA A 222 7.77 14.74 5.38
C ALA A 222 6.33 14.74 4.85
N ALA A 223 6.14 15.07 3.57
CA ALA A 223 4.83 15.02 2.92
C ALA A 223 4.24 13.59 2.95
N ARG A 224 5.05 12.55 2.65
CA ARG A 224 4.58 11.15 2.74
C ARG A 224 4.18 10.76 4.17
N LYS A 225 4.88 11.25 5.20
CA LYS A 225 4.47 10.99 6.60
C LYS A 225 3.08 11.54 6.90
N VAL A 226 2.75 12.75 6.43
CA VAL A 226 1.40 13.30 6.59
C VAL A 226 0.36 12.44 5.89
N LEU A 227 0.66 11.97 4.66
CA LEU A 227 -0.23 11.07 3.93
C LEU A 227 -0.43 9.71 4.64
N ASP A 228 0.60 9.19 5.31
CA ASP A 228 0.49 7.93 6.05
C ASP A 228 -0.26 8.10 7.38
N SER A 229 -0.05 9.20 8.12
CA SER A 229 -0.55 9.34 9.48
C SER A 229 -1.91 10.06 9.58
N SER A 230 -2.13 11.14 8.82
CA SER A 230 -3.27 12.04 9.05
C SER A 230 -4.64 11.34 9.03
N LEU A 231 -4.91 10.52 8.02
CA LEU A 231 -6.16 9.77 7.92
C LEU A 231 -6.21 8.60 8.89
N ASN A 232 -5.08 7.91 9.06
CA ASN A 232 -4.98 6.75 9.95
C ASN A 232 -5.22 7.13 11.40
N ASP A 233 -4.56 8.19 11.88
CA ASP A 233 -4.67 8.65 13.26
C ASP A 233 -6.10 9.12 13.56
N ARG A 234 -6.71 9.83 12.61
CA ARG A 234 -8.10 10.26 12.71
C ARG A 234 -9.06 9.08 12.76
N ALA A 235 -8.93 8.12 11.84
CA ALA A 235 -9.80 6.95 11.76
C ALA A 235 -9.67 6.07 13.01
N THR A 236 -8.45 5.87 13.51
CA THR A 236 -8.18 5.09 14.73
C THR A 236 -8.78 5.74 15.96
N ALA A 237 -8.60 7.06 16.13
CA ALA A 237 -9.15 7.80 17.27
C ALA A 237 -10.69 7.79 17.26
N ASP A 238 -11.29 8.04 16.11
CA ASP A 238 -12.76 8.10 15.98
C ASP A 238 -13.40 6.70 16.13
N LYS A 239 -12.78 5.64 15.59
CA LYS A 239 -13.20 4.25 15.83
C LYS A 239 -13.18 3.92 17.33
N ALA A 240 -12.08 4.24 18.01
CA ALA A 240 -11.96 3.99 19.45
C ALA A 240 -13.02 4.75 20.27
N ALA A 241 -13.29 6.00 19.91
CA ALA A 241 -14.33 6.81 20.58
C ALA A 241 -15.73 6.24 20.33
N ALA A 242 -16.05 5.83 19.10
CA ALA A 242 -17.33 5.19 18.79
C ALA A 242 -17.50 3.86 19.53
N GLN A 243 -16.44 3.03 19.61
CA GLN A 243 -16.46 1.78 20.39
C GLN A 243 -16.67 2.03 21.88
N ALA A 244 -16.01 3.05 22.46
CA ALA A 244 -16.23 3.44 23.87
C ALA A 244 -17.68 3.88 24.14
N ALA A 245 -18.28 4.65 23.23
CA ALA A 245 -19.67 5.06 23.32
C ALA A 245 -20.63 3.86 23.27
N MET A 246 -20.40 2.92 22.35
CA MET A 246 -21.17 1.66 22.28
C MET A 246 -20.99 0.81 23.54
N ALA A 247 -19.79 0.71 24.08
CA ALA A 247 -19.51 -0.02 25.33
C ALA A 247 -20.22 0.62 26.56
N SER A 248 -20.49 1.93 26.51
CA SER A 248 -21.28 2.62 27.53
C SER A 248 -22.81 2.48 27.36
N GLY A 249 -23.24 1.73 26.34
CA GLY A 249 -24.66 1.43 26.09
C GLY A 249 -25.33 2.34 25.02
N GLN A 250 -24.55 3.18 24.34
CA GLN A 250 -25.10 3.99 23.24
C GLN A 250 -25.39 3.10 22.02
N PRO A 251 -26.55 3.25 21.36
CA PRO A 251 -26.86 2.54 20.13
C PRO A 251 -25.79 2.81 19.04
N ARG A 252 -25.41 1.78 18.29
CA ARG A 252 -24.36 1.88 17.27
C ARG A 252 -24.57 3.05 16.29
N ALA A 253 -25.79 3.25 15.81
CA ALA A 253 -26.09 4.33 14.87
C ALA A 253 -25.78 5.72 15.46
N GLU A 254 -26.15 5.93 16.74
CA GLU A 254 -25.89 7.18 17.45
C GLU A 254 -24.40 7.37 17.79
N ALA A 255 -23.71 6.27 18.14
CA ALA A 255 -22.27 6.30 18.43
C ALA A 255 -21.41 6.62 17.19
N LEU A 256 -21.86 6.24 16.00
CA LEU A 256 -21.18 6.49 14.73
C LEU A 256 -21.55 7.83 14.07
N GLU A 257 -22.74 8.36 14.35
CA GLU A 257 -23.28 9.56 13.69
C GLU A 257 -22.30 10.75 13.65
N PRO A 258 -21.57 11.11 14.73
CA PRO A 258 -20.66 12.25 14.73
C PRO A 258 -19.50 12.13 13.73
N TYR A 259 -19.16 10.92 13.32
CA TYR A 259 -17.99 10.60 12.49
C TYR A 259 -18.33 10.40 11.01
N LEU A 260 -19.58 10.11 10.68
CA LEU A 260 -19.99 9.76 9.32
C LEU A 260 -20.52 10.96 8.51
N GLY A 261 -20.71 12.11 9.16
CA GLY A 261 -21.25 13.32 8.54
C GLY A 261 -20.20 14.17 7.81
N ASP A 262 -20.69 15.11 7.00
CA ASP A 262 -19.83 16.04 6.26
C ASP A 262 -18.94 16.89 7.18
N ALA A 263 -19.42 17.24 8.38
CA ALA A 263 -18.65 18.03 9.33
C ALA A 263 -17.33 17.36 9.75
N ALA A 264 -17.32 16.03 9.91
CA ALA A 264 -16.13 15.27 10.25
C ALA A 264 -15.10 15.32 9.12
N PHE A 265 -15.54 15.16 7.88
CA PHE A 265 -14.70 15.30 6.69
C PHE A 265 -14.14 16.72 6.56
N GLU A 266 -14.97 17.75 6.63
CA GLU A 266 -14.54 19.14 6.47
C GLU A 266 -13.48 19.54 7.50
N GLN A 267 -13.68 19.16 8.75
CA GLN A 267 -12.71 19.43 9.82
C GLN A 267 -11.37 18.76 9.53
N TRP A 268 -11.39 17.48 9.19
CA TRP A 268 -10.17 16.73 8.88
C TRP A 268 -9.50 17.27 7.60
N TYR A 269 -10.26 17.51 6.53
CA TYR A 269 -9.74 17.97 5.24
C TYR A 269 -9.00 19.31 5.36
N ALA A 270 -9.55 20.27 6.12
CA ALA A 270 -8.91 21.56 6.35
C ALA A 270 -7.52 21.38 7.03
N SER A 271 -7.48 20.55 8.09
CA SER A 271 -6.22 20.25 8.79
C SER A 271 -5.25 19.46 7.91
N PHE A 272 -5.73 18.48 7.17
CA PHE A 272 -4.93 17.68 6.23
C PHE A 272 -4.25 18.53 5.17
N CYS A 273 -5.00 19.44 4.52
CA CYS A 273 -4.43 20.33 3.51
C CYS A 273 -3.36 21.25 4.10
N GLN A 274 -3.59 21.81 5.29
CA GLN A 274 -2.62 22.67 5.97
C GLN A 274 -1.33 21.90 6.31
N GLN A 275 -1.46 20.72 6.91
CA GLN A 275 -0.32 19.87 7.29
C GLN A 275 0.47 19.42 6.05
N LEU A 276 -0.23 19.00 4.98
CA LEU A 276 0.43 18.53 3.76
C LEU A 276 1.17 19.65 3.05
N GLN A 277 0.59 20.85 2.97
CA GLN A 277 1.25 22.02 2.41
C GLN A 277 2.47 22.44 3.22
N ALA A 278 2.36 22.47 4.55
CA ALA A 278 3.49 22.78 5.44
C ALA A 278 4.62 21.76 5.28
N ALA A 279 4.30 20.48 5.30
CA ALA A 279 5.27 19.40 5.14
C ALA A 279 5.95 19.42 3.76
N ALA A 280 5.20 19.69 2.67
CA ALA A 280 5.76 19.77 1.32
C ALA A 280 6.74 20.93 1.15
N LYS A 281 6.55 22.02 1.91
CA LYS A 281 7.43 23.20 1.92
C LYS A 281 8.53 23.15 2.98
N GLY A 282 8.56 22.12 3.83
CA GLY A 282 9.53 22.02 4.93
C GLY A 282 9.32 23.07 6.03
N VAL A 283 8.08 23.53 6.21
CA VAL A 283 7.72 24.48 7.28
C VAL A 283 7.12 23.67 8.44
N GLU A 284 7.65 23.88 9.67
CA GLU A 284 7.16 23.24 10.90
C GLU A 284 5.82 23.87 11.38
#